data_72b19e1b03392245efac94466be4b874
#
_entry.id   72b19e1b03392245efac94466be4b874
#
_cell.length_a   1.000
_cell.length_b   1.000
_cell.length_c   1.000
_cell.angle_alpha   90.00
_cell.angle_beta   90.00
_cell.angle_gamma   90.00
#
_symmetry.space_group_name_H-M   'P 1'
#
loop_
_entity.id
_entity.type
_entity.pdbx_description
1 polymer ?
#
loop_
_entity_poly.entity_id
_entity_poly.type
_entity_poly.pdbx_seq_one_letter_code
_entity_poly.pdbx_strand_id
1 'polypeptide(L)'
;MKELLPVGCVIMASGASRRFGSNKLLADFCGEPMLCRAFAATDTPRLSARIVVTRSDEVAQLCRSRNVPVLLHDLPGRNDTVRLGLSALLKQVPELFGCMFLPGDQPLLCRKTVEAMAGISGRDHGARRERQKETEREIFRLGFRVRNDPSPLTGSPVLFEKGLFQELLTLPQGMGGSVLFRKYPAHVHTVYIADRNELADADTPEALAQLEALARQKL
;
A
#
# COMPACT_ATOMS: atom_id res chain seq x y z
N MET A 1 -21.39 18.54 -0.78
CA MET A 1 -20.09 17.84 -0.96
C MET A 1 -20.24 16.44 -0.40
N LYS A 2 -19.94 15.38 -1.18
CA LYS A 2 -19.92 14.02 -0.62
C LYS A 2 -18.78 13.95 0.40
N GLU A 3 -19.08 13.58 1.62
CA GLU A 3 -18.11 13.36 2.67
C GLU A 3 -17.19 12.19 2.24
N LEU A 4 -15.88 12.43 2.24
CA LEU A 4 -14.90 11.40 1.92
C LEU A 4 -14.73 10.52 3.14
N LEU A 5 -14.88 9.22 2.96
CA LEU A 5 -14.65 8.27 4.03
C LEU A 5 -13.15 8.22 4.41
N PRO A 6 -12.82 8.15 5.71
CA PRO A 6 -11.43 8.18 6.16
C PRO A 6 -10.68 6.92 5.74
N VAL A 7 -9.58 7.10 5.00
CA VAL A 7 -8.69 6.04 4.55
C VAL A 7 -7.29 6.27 5.10
N GLY A 8 -6.72 5.24 5.73
CA GLY A 8 -5.33 5.25 6.18
C GLY A 8 -4.41 4.47 5.24
N CYS A 9 -3.10 4.71 5.35
CA CYS A 9 -2.09 4.00 4.58
C CYS A 9 -0.97 3.46 5.46
N VAL A 10 -0.72 2.15 5.38
CA VAL A 10 0.45 1.48 5.94
C VAL A 10 1.48 1.30 4.83
N ILE A 11 2.62 1.99 4.94
CA ILE A 11 3.77 1.79 4.07
C ILE A 11 4.58 0.63 4.66
N MET A 12 4.61 -0.48 3.94
CA MET A 12 5.24 -1.73 4.37
C MET A 12 6.75 -1.69 4.08
N ALA A 13 7.56 -1.55 5.11
CA ALA A 13 9.01 -1.39 5.02
C ALA A 13 9.80 -2.42 5.87
N SER A 14 9.20 -3.58 6.18
CA SER A 14 9.79 -4.63 7.04
C SER A 14 10.46 -5.75 6.24
N GLY A 15 10.60 -5.64 4.92
CA GLY A 15 11.21 -6.63 4.05
C GLY A 15 12.72 -6.80 4.33
N ALA A 16 13.22 -8.04 4.25
CA ALA A 16 14.62 -8.36 4.58
C ALA A 16 15.63 -8.05 3.47
N SER A 17 15.21 -7.58 2.30
CA SER A 17 16.06 -7.19 1.13
C SER A 17 17.15 -8.23 0.74
N ARG A 18 16.90 -9.53 0.95
CA ARG A 18 17.92 -10.60 0.85
C ARG A 18 18.65 -10.66 -0.50
N ARG A 19 17.94 -10.38 -1.60
CA ARG A 19 18.48 -10.39 -2.98
C ARG A 19 19.24 -9.11 -3.33
N PHE A 20 19.08 -8.06 -2.53
CA PHE A 20 19.68 -6.76 -2.80
C PHE A 20 21.07 -6.58 -2.16
N GLY A 21 21.43 -7.39 -1.15
CA GLY A 21 22.71 -7.34 -0.44
C GLY A 21 22.81 -6.22 0.62
N SER A 22 21.91 -5.24 0.58
CA SER A 22 21.78 -4.15 1.54
C SER A 22 20.30 -3.81 1.73
N ASN A 23 19.96 -2.81 2.54
CA ASN A 23 18.58 -2.37 2.67
C ASN A 23 18.14 -1.61 1.41
N LYS A 24 17.42 -2.29 0.50
CA LYS A 24 16.97 -1.73 -0.78
C LYS A 24 16.16 -0.43 -0.66
N LEU A 25 15.45 -0.24 0.46
CA LEU A 25 14.63 0.95 0.68
C LEU A 25 15.47 2.22 0.86
N LEU A 26 16.75 2.06 1.23
CA LEU A 26 17.73 3.13 1.40
C LEU A 26 18.64 3.31 0.19
N ALA A 27 18.55 2.43 -0.82
CA ALA A 27 19.30 2.56 -2.06
C ALA A 27 18.92 3.86 -2.78
N ASP A 28 19.90 4.46 -3.43
CA ASP A 28 19.68 5.67 -4.22
C ASP A 28 18.73 5.41 -5.39
N PHE A 29 17.77 6.31 -5.54
CA PHE A 29 16.83 6.35 -6.67
C PHE A 29 16.61 7.80 -7.08
N CYS A 30 17.26 8.19 -8.16
CA CYS A 30 17.23 9.56 -8.67
C CYS A 30 17.69 10.60 -7.63
N GLY A 31 18.75 10.30 -6.85
CA GLY A 31 19.37 11.22 -5.91
C GLY A 31 18.79 11.24 -4.50
N GLU A 32 17.87 10.34 -4.17
CA GLU A 32 17.34 10.18 -2.82
C GLU A 32 17.03 8.70 -2.49
N PRO A 33 16.92 8.31 -1.21
CA PRO A 33 16.54 6.96 -0.83
C PRO A 33 15.23 6.53 -1.49
N MET A 34 15.17 5.32 -2.07
CA MET A 34 14.01 4.80 -2.81
C MET A 34 12.70 4.93 -2.04
N LEU A 35 12.72 4.69 -0.73
CA LEU A 35 11.53 4.81 0.13
C LEU A 35 10.89 6.22 0.08
N CYS A 36 11.66 7.26 -0.23
CA CYS A 36 11.13 8.62 -0.36
C CYS A 36 10.08 8.73 -1.48
N ARG A 37 10.12 7.84 -2.46
CA ARG A 37 9.08 7.76 -3.51
C ARG A 37 7.72 7.36 -2.93
N ALA A 38 7.71 6.38 -2.00
CA ALA A 38 6.49 6.00 -1.28
C ALA A 38 5.99 7.15 -0.38
N PHE A 39 6.90 7.93 0.24
CA PHE A 39 6.51 9.12 0.99
C PHE A 39 5.81 10.14 0.09
N ALA A 40 6.40 10.44 -1.08
CA ALA A 40 5.83 11.37 -2.05
C ALA A 40 4.47 10.91 -2.61
N ALA A 41 4.31 9.60 -2.88
CA ALA A 41 3.06 9.03 -3.37
C ALA A 41 1.94 9.09 -2.32
N THR A 42 2.28 8.98 -1.04
CA THR A 42 1.31 8.98 0.08
C THR A 42 1.12 10.35 0.74
N ASP A 43 1.83 11.38 0.29
CA ASP A 43 1.68 12.76 0.78
C ASP A 43 0.48 13.44 0.11
N THR A 44 -0.69 13.12 0.57
CA THR A 44 -1.95 13.59 -0.01
C THR A 44 -3.03 13.77 1.05
N PRO A 45 -3.88 14.82 0.94
CA PRO A 45 -5.02 15.03 1.84
C PRO A 45 -6.13 13.99 1.66
N ARG A 46 -6.02 13.07 0.69
CA ARG A 46 -6.95 11.95 0.53
C ARG A 46 -6.74 10.84 1.56
N LEU A 47 -5.59 10.81 2.21
CA LEU A 47 -5.29 9.89 3.32
C LEU A 47 -5.47 10.63 4.64
N SER A 48 -6.32 10.09 5.52
CA SER A 48 -6.56 10.65 6.86
C SER A 48 -5.37 10.44 7.79
N ALA A 49 -4.60 9.37 7.57
CA ALA A 49 -3.36 9.08 8.26
C ALA A 49 -2.47 8.17 7.43
N ARG A 50 -1.16 8.23 7.65
CA ARG A 50 -0.18 7.27 7.09
C ARG A 50 0.86 6.91 8.13
N ILE A 51 1.42 5.70 8.02
CA ILE A 51 2.49 5.22 8.89
C ILE A 51 3.40 4.26 8.13
N VAL A 52 4.70 4.40 8.35
CA VAL A 52 5.69 3.40 7.91
C VAL A 52 5.84 2.34 9.00
N VAL A 53 5.84 1.06 8.63
CA VAL A 53 6.12 -0.03 9.55
C VAL A 53 7.40 -0.73 9.09
N THR A 54 8.42 -0.74 9.94
CA THR A 54 9.76 -1.22 9.60
C THR A 54 10.41 -2.02 10.71
N ARG A 55 11.43 -2.81 10.34
CA ARG A 55 12.33 -3.49 11.27
C ARG A 55 13.76 -2.92 11.24
N SER A 56 14.00 -1.89 10.40
CA SER A 56 15.31 -1.26 10.27
C SER A 56 15.34 0.06 11.00
N ASP A 57 16.34 0.22 11.90
CA ASP A 57 16.61 1.48 12.57
C ASP A 57 16.96 2.60 11.59
N GLU A 58 17.71 2.28 10.53
CA GLU A 58 18.10 3.25 9.50
C GLU A 58 16.88 3.78 8.74
N VAL A 59 15.93 2.89 8.38
CA VAL A 59 14.65 3.29 7.78
C VAL A 59 13.85 4.15 8.76
N ALA A 60 13.82 3.79 10.04
CA ALA A 60 13.13 4.58 11.05
C ALA A 60 13.77 5.97 11.24
N GLN A 61 15.10 6.07 11.17
CA GLN A 61 15.83 7.36 11.21
C GLN A 61 15.49 8.21 9.98
N LEU A 62 15.48 7.62 8.77
CA LEU A 62 15.03 8.30 7.54
C LEU A 62 13.61 8.85 7.69
N CYS A 63 12.67 8.05 8.20
CA CYS A 63 11.29 8.49 8.41
C CYS A 63 11.21 9.70 9.36
N ARG A 64 11.94 9.64 10.48
CA ARG A 64 11.97 10.74 11.46
C ARG A 64 12.57 12.02 10.85
N SER A 65 13.68 11.92 10.09
CA SER A 65 14.30 13.07 9.41
C SER A 65 13.40 13.72 8.37
N ARG A 66 12.41 12.98 7.84
CA ARG A 66 11.43 13.46 6.86
C ARG A 66 10.05 13.76 7.46
N ASN A 67 9.92 13.74 8.80
CA ASN A 67 8.65 13.93 9.52
C ASN A 67 7.55 12.97 9.07
N VAL A 68 7.89 11.73 8.72
CA VAL A 68 6.93 10.67 8.36
C VAL A 68 6.72 9.76 9.57
N PRO A 69 5.47 9.55 10.02
CA PRO A 69 5.17 8.65 11.13
C PRO A 69 5.71 7.24 10.88
N VAL A 70 6.39 6.68 11.89
CA VAL A 70 7.03 5.36 11.77
C VAL A 70 6.83 4.53 13.03
N LEU A 71 6.61 3.23 12.84
CA LEU A 71 6.59 2.21 13.87
C LEU A 71 7.73 1.23 13.60
N LEU A 72 8.69 1.21 14.52
CA LEU A 72 9.80 0.25 14.53
C LEU A 72 9.42 -0.97 15.37
N HIS A 73 9.72 -2.18 14.88
CA HIS A 73 9.47 -3.44 15.57
C HIS A 73 10.51 -4.51 15.20
N ASP A 74 10.57 -5.60 15.96
CA ASP A 74 11.49 -6.73 15.77
C ASP A 74 10.78 -8.03 15.34
N LEU A 75 9.46 -8.02 15.25
CA LEU A 75 8.66 -9.20 14.92
C LEU A 75 8.91 -9.67 13.48
N PRO A 76 9.00 -11.02 13.24
CA PRO A 76 9.51 -11.54 11.96
C PRO A 76 8.46 -11.62 10.85
N GLY A 77 7.16 -11.58 11.18
CA GLY A 77 6.08 -11.94 10.26
C GLY A 77 5.58 -10.78 9.41
N ARG A 78 5.12 -11.10 8.20
CA ARG A 78 4.38 -10.15 7.36
C ARG A 78 3.04 -9.74 8.01
N ASN A 79 2.38 -10.69 8.68
CA ASN A 79 1.19 -10.45 9.50
C ASN A 79 1.44 -9.40 10.57
N ASP A 80 2.63 -9.37 11.18
CA ASP A 80 2.97 -8.40 12.21
C ASP A 80 3.01 -6.97 11.65
N THR A 81 3.60 -6.78 10.47
CA THR A 81 3.60 -5.49 9.78
C THR A 81 2.18 -4.99 9.51
N VAL A 82 1.30 -5.89 9.02
CA VAL A 82 -0.12 -5.57 8.76
C VAL A 82 -0.83 -5.20 10.06
N ARG A 83 -0.72 -6.05 11.07
CA ARG A 83 -1.40 -5.89 12.37
C ARG A 83 -0.95 -4.62 13.10
N LEU A 84 0.36 -4.40 13.18
CA LEU A 84 0.93 -3.24 13.88
C LEU A 84 0.55 -1.93 13.18
N GLY A 85 0.67 -1.88 11.85
CA GLY A 85 0.31 -0.70 11.08
C GLY A 85 -1.17 -0.35 11.17
N LEU A 86 -2.05 -1.34 10.98
CA LEU A 86 -3.49 -1.14 11.12
C LEU A 86 -3.88 -0.72 12.54
N SER A 87 -3.32 -1.36 13.58
CA SER A 87 -3.59 -1.02 14.98
C SER A 87 -3.14 0.41 15.30
N ALA A 88 -2.01 0.87 14.78
CA ALA A 88 -1.52 2.23 14.97
C ALA A 88 -2.44 3.25 14.29
N LEU A 89 -2.90 2.97 13.07
CA LEU A 89 -3.82 3.85 12.35
C LEU A 89 -5.19 3.94 13.04
N LEU A 90 -5.73 2.82 13.55
CA LEU A 90 -7.00 2.81 14.29
C LEU A 90 -6.93 3.59 15.60
N LYS A 91 -5.76 3.70 16.23
CA LYS A 91 -5.57 4.57 17.40
C LYS A 91 -5.58 6.07 17.04
N GLN A 92 -5.10 6.42 15.84
CA GLN A 92 -5.08 7.81 15.37
C GLN A 92 -6.42 8.25 14.77
N VAL A 93 -7.09 7.34 14.06
CA VAL A 93 -8.35 7.57 13.34
C VAL A 93 -9.28 6.40 13.65
N PRO A 94 -10.00 6.43 14.80
CA PRO A 94 -10.88 5.32 15.23
C PRO A 94 -12.00 5.01 14.23
N GLU A 95 -12.46 6.01 13.49
CA GLU A 95 -13.51 5.92 12.46
C GLU A 95 -12.98 5.46 11.08
N LEU A 96 -11.74 4.98 11.00
CA LEU A 96 -11.13 4.56 9.74
C LEU A 96 -12.04 3.58 8.98
N PHE A 97 -12.35 3.93 7.74
CA PHE A 97 -13.24 3.15 6.88
C PHE A 97 -12.46 2.18 5.99
N GLY A 98 -11.28 2.58 5.52
CA GLY A 98 -10.41 1.78 4.68
C GLY A 98 -8.95 1.88 5.10
N CYS A 99 -8.19 0.80 4.90
CA CYS A 99 -6.75 0.77 5.11
C CYS A 99 -6.04 0.26 3.86
N MET A 100 -5.17 1.09 3.31
CA MET A 100 -4.31 0.77 2.18
C MET A 100 -2.97 0.22 2.70
N PHE A 101 -2.52 -0.90 2.13
CA PHE A 101 -1.19 -1.47 2.35
C PHE A 101 -0.35 -1.28 1.10
N LEU A 102 0.69 -0.48 1.22
CA LEU A 102 1.55 -0.02 0.14
C LEU A 102 2.98 -0.50 0.39
N PRO A 103 3.58 -1.31 -0.52
CA PRO A 103 4.99 -1.69 -0.43
C PRO A 103 5.90 -0.46 -0.58
N GLY A 104 6.97 -0.40 0.23
CA GLY A 104 7.93 0.71 0.17
C GLY A 104 8.89 0.64 -1.01
N ASP A 105 8.86 -0.43 -1.80
CA ASP A 105 9.79 -0.76 -2.89
C ASP A 105 9.18 -0.64 -4.29
N GLN A 106 8.09 0.10 -4.44
CA GLN A 106 7.45 0.47 -5.71
C GLN A 106 7.74 1.94 -6.05
N PRO A 107 8.93 2.26 -6.58
CA PRO A 107 9.37 3.65 -6.71
C PRO A 107 8.64 4.46 -7.79
N LEU A 108 7.93 3.79 -8.70
CA LEU A 108 7.18 4.44 -9.78
C LEU A 108 5.68 4.61 -9.47
N LEU A 109 5.20 4.12 -8.32
CA LEU A 109 3.84 4.37 -7.89
C LEU A 109 3.60 5.86 -7.69
N CYS A 110 2.58 6.40 -8.33
CA CYS A 110 2.32 7.84 -8.30
C CYS A 110 1.22 8.23 -7.30
N ARG A 111 1.26 9.49 -6.86
CA ARG A 111 0.27 10.07 -5.94
C ARG A 111 -1.15 9.97 -6.50
N LYS A 112 -1.35 10.23 -7.80
CA LYS A 112 -2.68 10.15 -8.44
C LYS A 112 -3.32 8.78 -8.30
N THR A 113 -2.52 7.72 -8.38
CA THR A 113 -2.99 6.33 -8.20
C THR A 113 -3.40 6.09 -6.75
N VAL A 114 -2.61 6.55 -5.78
CA VAL A 114 -2.96 6.48 -4.35
C VAL A 114 -4.26 7.26 -4.07
N GLU A 115 -4.39 8.47 -4.60
CA GLU A 115 -5.60 9.30 -4.47
C GLU A 115 -6.83 8.64 -5.11
N ALA A 116 -6.65 8.04 -6.28
CA ALA A 116 -7.73 7.31 -6.96
C ALA A 116 -8.23 6.14 -6.11
N MET A 117 -7.30 5.33 -5.55
CA MET A 117 -7.65 4.23 -4.67
C MET A 117 -8.32 4.69 -3.38
N ALA A 118 -7.78 5.71 -2.71
CA ALA A 118 -8.39 6.27 -1.50
C ALA A 118 -9.79 6.83 -1.76
N GLY A 119 -10.02 7.38 -2.98
CA GLY A 119 -11.32 7.93 -3.37
C GLY A 119 -12.38 6.89 -3.76
N ILE A 120 -12.03 5.61 -3.95
CA ILE A 120 -12.97 4.56 -4.33
C ILE A 120 -13.86 4.17 -3.17
N SER A 121 -13.31 4.06 -1.95
CA SER A 121 -14.05 3.71 -0.72
C SER A 121 -15.28 4.59 -0.44
N GLY A 122 -15.48 5.67 -1.14
CA GLY A 122 -16.64 6.57 -0.93
C GLY A 122 -17.60 6.67 -2.11
N ARG A 123 -17.25 6.15 -3.29
CA ARG A 123 -18.02 6.47 -4.52
C ARG A 123 -19.26 5.61 -4.72
N ASP A 124 -19.24 4.35 -4.31
CA ASP A 124 -20.34 3.40 -4.57
C ASP A 124 -21.34 3.23 -3.42
N HIS A 125 -21.03 3.77 -2.24
CA HIS A 125 -21.90 3.59 -1.07
C HIS A 125 -23.24 4.34 -1.16
N GLY A 126 -23.34 5.38 -2.00
CA GLY A 126 -24.59 6.13 -2.17
C GLY A 126 -25.73 5.31 -2.79
N ALA A 127 -25.42 4.44 -3.75
CA ALA A 127 -26.41 3.61 -4.45
C ALA A 127 -26.57 2.20 -3.82
N ARG A 128 -25.55 1.71 -3.08
CA ARG A 128 -25.56 0.39 -2.42
C ARG A 128 -26.11 0.43 -0.99
N ARG A 129 -26.06 1.58 -0.27
CA ARG A 129 -26.60 1.71 1.09
C ARG A 129 -28.08 1.30 1.22
N GLU A 130 -28.87 1.45 0.16
CA GLU A 130 -30.27 1.09 0.20
C GLU A 130 -30.55 -0.40 -0.04
N ARG A 131 -29.62 -1.17 -0.58
CA ARG A 131 -29.84 -2.59 -0.94
C ARG A 131 -29.15 -3.62 -0.08
N GLN A 132 -28.12 -3.27 0.68
CA GLN A 132 -27.41 -4.24 1.52
C GLN A 132 -26.81 -3.57 2.76
N LYS A 133 -27.41 -3.80 3.93
CA LYS A 133 -26.81 -3.63 5.26
C LYS A 133 -25.65 -4.61 5.53
N GLU A 134 -25.22 -5.35 4.52
CA GLU A 134 -24.19 -6.38 4.65
C GLU A 134 -22.90 -5.96 3.93
N THR A 135 -21.89 -5.80 4.76
CA THR A 135 -20.46 -5.97 4.54
C THR A 135 -19.73 -4.87 3.79
N GLU A 136 -19.21 -3.92 4.54
CA GLU A 136 -18.07 -3.07 4.21
C GLU A 136 -16.79 -3.95 4.12
N ARG A 137 -16.79 -4.97 3.22
CA ARG A 137 -15.74 -6.00 3.07
C ARG A 137 -15.11 -6.00 1.69
N GLU A 138 -15.12 -4.85 1.02
CA GLU A 138 -14.55 -4.75 -0.31
C GLU A 138 -13.02 -4.66 -0.24
N ILE A 139 -12.38 -5.25 -1.23
CA ILE A 139 -10.93 -5.29 -1.41
C ILE A 139 -10.63 -4.67 -2.77
N PHE A 140 -9.78 -3.66 -2.80
CA PHE A 140 -9.35 -3.01 -4.04
C PHE A 140 -7.85 -3.22 -4.22
N ARG A 141 -7.46 -3.79 -5.37
CA ARG A 141 -6.05 -3.95 -5.75
C ARG A 141 -5.77 -3.24 -7.07
N LEU A 142 -4.53 -2.87 -7.30
CA LEU A 142 -4.15 -2.33 -8.61
C LEU A 142 -4.07 -3.44 -9.67
N GLY A 143 -4.30 -3.04 -10.92
CA GLY A 143 -4.08 -3.90 -12.06
C GLY A 143 -3.81 -3.13 -13.33
N PHE A 144 -3.16 -3.80 -14.28
CA PHE A 144 -2.89 -3.29 -15.62
C PHE A 144 -3.43 -4.28 -16.65
N ARG A 145 -4.16 -3.77 -17.66
CA ARG A 145 -4.66 -4.60 -18.75
C ARG A 145 -3.56 -4.85 -19.78
N VAL A 146 -3.16 -6.10 -19.91
CA VAL A 146 -2.23 -6.52 -20.94
C VAL A 146 -3.01 -6.70 -22.25
N ARG A 147 -2.52 -6.10 -23.35
CA ARG A 147 -3.16 -6.23 -24.65
C ARG A 147 -3.14 -7.70 -25.08
N ASN A 148 -4.31 -8.22 -25.48
CA ASN A 148 -4.52 -9.62 -25.91
C ASN A 148 -4.34 -10.67 -24.80
N ASP A 149 -4.33 -10.29 -23.52
CA ASP A 149 -4.35 -11.21 -22.39
C ASP A 149 -5.63 -10.97 -21.57
N PRO A 150 -6.49 -11.99 -21.39
CA PRO A 150 -7.70 -11.86 -20.57
C PRO A 150 -7.40 -11.66 -19.10
N SER A 151 -6.21 -12.02 -18.64
CA SER A 151 -5.78 -11.93 -17.24
C SER A 151 -4.99 -10.64 -17.02
N PRO A 152 -5.49 -9.69 -16.20
CA PRO A 152 -4.73 -8.49 -15.90
C PRO A 152 -3.51 -8.81 -15.04
N LEU A 153 -2.41 -8.09 -15.27
CA LEU A 153 -1.34 -8.01 -14.27
C LEU A 153 -1.91 -7.31 -13.04
N THR A 154 -1.81 -7.91 -11.86
CA THR A 154 -2.34 -7.33 -10.62
C THR A 154 -1.28 -7.25 -9.54
N GLY A 155 -1.38 -6.23 -8.67
CA GLY A 155 -0.40 -5.99 -7.62
C GLY A 155 -0.88 -5.05 -6.52
N SER A 156 0.08 -4.57 -5.77
CA SER A 156 -0.10 -3.56 -4.72
C SER A 156 -0.06 -2.14 -5.29
N PRO A 157 -0.53 -1.16 -4.52
CA PRO A 157 -1.14 -1.26 -3.19
C PRO A 157 -2.49 -1.96 -3.19
N VAL A 158 -2.88 -2.44 -2.00
CA VAL A 158 -4.19 -3.05 -1.76
C VAL A 158 -4.90 -2.30 -0.66
N LEU A 159 -6.15 -1.93 -0.89
CA LEU A 159 -7.03 -1.31 0.09
C LEU A 159 -8.07 -2.32 0.57
N PHE A 160 -8.25 -2.42 1.87
CA PHE A 160 -9.27 -3.23 2.53
C PHE A 160 -10.24 -2.33 3.29
N GLU A 161 -11.53 -2.57 3.17
CA GLU A 161 -12.54 -1.87 3.96
C GLU A 161 -12.65 -2.43 5.39
N LYS A 162 -13.24 -1.64 6.28
CA LYS A 162 -13.25 -1.87 7.74
C LYS A 162 -13.87 -3.18 8.17
N GLY A 163 -14.80 -3.75 7.40
CA GLY A 163 -15.38 -5.06 7.68
C GLY A 163 -14.38 -6.22 7.61
N LEU A 164 -13.16 -5.97 7.10
CA LEU A 164 -12.06 -6.95 7.04
C LEU A 164 -10.96 -6.68 8.08
N PHE A 165 -11.06 -5.59 8.85
CA PHE A 165 -9.99 -5.22 9.78
C PHE A 165 -9.73 -6.27 10.85
N GLN A 166 -10.78 -6.88 11.40
CA GLN A 166 -10.62 -7.94 12.40
C GLN A 166 -9.81 -9.13 11.86
N GLU A 167 -10.01 -9.49 10.58
CA GLU A 167 -9.28 -10.58 9.96
C GLU A 167 -7.83 -10.19 9.67
N LEU A 168 -7.58 -8.93 9.25
CA LEU A 168 -6.23 -8.41 9.08
C LEU A 168 -5.45 -8.34 10.41
N LEU A 169 -6.14 -8.04 11.52
CA LEU A 169 -5.54 -8.01 12.86
C LEU A 169 -5.22 -9.40 13.40
N THR A 170 -5.89 -10.45 12.89
CA THR A 170 -5.76 -11.85 13.35
C THR A 170 -5.16 -12.76 12.27
N LEU A 171 -4.45 -12.22 11.29
CA LEU A 171 -3.77 -13.01 10.25
C LEU A 171 -2.84 -14.06 10.86
N PRO A 172 -2.83 -15.29 10.34
CA PRO A 172 -1.87 -16.32 10.75
C PRO A 172 -0.44 -15.86 10.54
N GLN A 173 0.48 -16.43 11.34
CA GLN A 173 1.90 -16.10 11.27
C GLN A 173 2.46 -16.28 9.84
N GLY A 174 3.23 -15.28 9.39
CA GLY A 174 3.85 -15.25 8.07
C GLY A 174 2.90 -14.92 6.91
N MET A 175 1.59 -14.89 7.14
CA MET A 175 0.61 -14.56 6.10
C MET A 175 0.47 -13.05 5.91
N GLY A 176 0.09 -12.63 4.70
CA GLY A 176 -0.29 -11.25 4.40
C GLY A 176 -1.77 -11.15 4.05
N GLY A 177 -2.29 -9.94 3.83
CA GLY A 177 -3.69 -9.69 3.50
C GLY A 177 -4.20 -10.40 2.23
N SER A 178 -3.30 -10.86 1.35
CA SER A 178 -3.66 -11.59 0.13
C SER A 178 -4.42 -12.90 0.37
N VAL A 179 -4.38 -13.48 1.57
CA VAL A 179 -5.18 -14.66 1.92
C VAL A 179 -6.69 -14.35 1.83
N LEU A 180 -7.07 -13.10 2.06
CA LEU A 180 -8.46 -12.66 1.99
C LEU A 180 -9.00 -12.62 0.56
N PHE A 181 -8.14 -12.54 -0.46
CA PHE A 181 -8.56 -12.60 -1.87
C PHE A 181 -9.20 -13.96 -2.20
N ARG A 182 -8.65 -15.04 -1.65
CA ARG A 182 -9.20 -16.40 -1.82
C ARG A 182 -10.42 -16.64 -0.96
N LYS A 183 -10.48 -15.98 0.21
CA LYS A 183 -11.62 -16.13 1.12
C LYS A 183 -12.84 -15.34 0.62
N TYR A 184 -12.62 -14.19 -0.02
CA TYR A 184 -13.67 -13.27 -0.49
C TYR A 184 -13.51 -12.91 -1.97
N PRO A 185 -13.47 -13.87 -2.89
CA PRO A 185 -13.17 -13.60 -4.31
C PRO A 185 -14.20 -12.67 -4.99
N ALA A 186 -15.46 -12.71 -4.57
CA ALA A 186 -16.52 -11.84 -5.08
C ALA A 186 -16.39 -10.38 -4.65
N HIS A 187 -15.57 -10.09 -3.62
CA HIS A 187 -15.33 -8.76 -3.06
C HIS A 187 -14.00 -8.15 -3.52
N VAL A 188 -13.27 -8.84 -4.43
CA VAL A 188 -11.99 -8.34 -4.95
C VAL A 188 -12.21 -7.57 -6.23
N HIS A 189 -11.92 -6.28 -6.19
CA HIS A 189 -12.03 -5.37 -7.32
C HIS A 189 -10.65 -4.96 -7.82
N THR A 190 -10.50 -4.85 -9.13
CA THR A 190 -9.26 -4.39 -9.75
C THR A 190 -9.41 -2.95 -10.23
N VAL A 191 -8.58 -2.06 -9.71
CA VAL A 191 -8.45 -0.67 -10.12
C VAL A 191 -7.40 -0.60 -11.21
N TYR A 192 -7.81 -0.31 -12.43
CA TYR A 192 -6.89 -0.30 -13.56
C TYR A 192 -6.10 1.00 -13.65
N ILE A 193 -4.79 0.85 -13.82
CA ILE A 193 -3.82 1.93 -14.04
C ILE A 193 -3.40 1.99 -15.49
N ALA A 194 -2.89 3.16 -15.91
CA ALA A 194 -2.44 3.40 -17.27
C ALA A 194 -0.99 2.96 -17.52
N ASP A 195 -0.16 3.02 -16.48
CA ASP A 195 1.26 2.66 -16.55
C ASP A 195 1.57 1.40 -15.72
N ARG A 196 1.90 0.31 -16.41
CA ARG A 196 2.26 -0.97 -15.76
C ARG A 196 3.44 -0.87 -14.79
N ASN A 197 4.31 0.12 -15.00
CA ASN A 197 5.52 0.27 -14.20
C ASN A 197 5.21 0.72 -12.75
N GLU A 198 4.01 1.24 -12.49
CA GLU A 198 3.56 1.52 -11.12
C GLU A 198 3.43 0.25 -10.26
N LEU A 199 3.33 -0.94 -10.88
CA LEU A 199 3.26 -2.24 -10.19
C LEU A 199 4.64 -2.89 -9.98
N ALA A 200 5.70 -2.26 -10.46
CA ALA A 200 7.03 -2.88 -10.46
C ALA A 200 7.75 -2.68 -9.12
N ASP A 201 8.20 -3.81 -8.53
CA ASP A 201 9.02 -3.83 -7.32
C ASP A 201 10.51 -3.77 -7.68
N ALA A 202 11.30 -2.99 -6.94
CA ALA A 202 12.76 -2.97 -7.05
C ALA A 202 13.37 -4.08 -6.17
N ASP A 203 13.35 -5.31 -6.65
CA ASP A 203 13.81 -6.47 -5.89
C ASP A 203 15.30 -6.76 -5.99
N THR A 204 15.97 -6.25 -7.03
CA THR A 204 17.41 -6.37 -7.28
C THR A 204 18.01 -5.03 -7.68
N PRO A 205 19.34 -4.84 -7.59
CA PRO A 205 20.02 -3.64 -8.07
C PRO A 205 19.75 -3.35 -9.57
N GLU A 206 19.69 -4.41 -10.39
CA GLU A 206 19.41 -4.27 -11.82
C GLU A 206 17.98 -3.80 -12.08
N ALA A 207 17.00 -4.33 -11.33
CA ALA A 207 15.61 -3.87 -11.41
C ALA A 207 15.49 -2.40 -10.98
N LEU A 208 16.20 -2.01 -9.91
CA LEU A 208 16.24 -0.62 -9.46
C LEU A 208 16.78 0.30 -10.56
N ALA A 209 17.92 -0.05 -11.18
CA ALA A 209 18.53 0.75 -12.25
C ALA A 209 17.59 0.89 -13.47
N GLN A 210 16.87 -0.18 -13.84
CA GLN A 210 15.88 -0.13 -14.91
C GLN A 210 14.71 0.81 -14.58
N LEU A 211 14.19 0.74 -13.36
CA LEU A 211 13.10 1.62 -12.91
C LEU A 211 13.56 3.08 -12.80
N GLU A 212 14.81 3.31 -12.40
CA GLU A 212 15.40 4.65 -12.37
C GLU A 212 15.52 5.25 -13.77
N ALA A 213 15.98 4.46 -14.76
CA ALA A 213 16.03 4.91 -16.15
C ALA A 213 14.64 5.30 -16.68
N LEU A 214 13.59 4.54 -16.33
CA LEU A 214 12.20 4.88 -16.68
C LEU A 214 11.71 6.14 -15.97
N ALA A 215 12.10 6.37 -14.71
CA ALA A 215 11.75 7.58 -13.97
C ALA A 215 12.34 8.82 -14.62
N ARG A 216 13.62 8.76 -15.02
CA ARG A 216 14.34 9.88 -15.68
C ARG A 216 13.76 10.27 -17.04
N GLN A 217 13.10 9.35 -17.75
CA GLN A 217 12.42 9.63 -19.02
C GLN A 217 11.09 10.38 -18.85
N LYS A 218 10.55 10.44 -17.63
CA LYS A 218 9.25 11.08 -17.32
C LYS A 218 9.41 12.46 -16.67
N LEU A 219 10.64 12.85 -16.33
CA LEU A 219 11.02 14.18 -15.82
C LEU A 219 11.27 15.14 -16.97
#